data_51b8d68645c9624afcda9009bb2933e5
#
_entry.id   51b8d68645c9624afcda9009bb2933e5
#
_cell.length_a   1.000
_cell.length_b   1.000
_cell.length_c   1.000
_cell.angle_alpha   90.00
_cell.angle_beta   90.00
_cell.angle_gamma   90.00
#
_symmetry.space_group_name_H-M   'P 1'
#
loop_
_entity.id
_entity.type
_entity.pdbx_description
1 polymer ?
#
loop_
_entity_poly.entity_id
_entity_poly.type
_entity_poly.pdbx_seq_one_letter_code
_entity_poly.pdbx_strand_id
1 'polypeptide(L)'
;TSGSTRSDLALIQRAAENFIASLRPGDKVSVIAYNSQTKDRQTVAVSEILTGLTGDRAQLKAAVERAKTSNGTPYYDSLLQITEKVFAAKPAEEFRGRRALVALTDGVDSTSAADFAEAREQLQQAGIVCYFIQIDTREAFEENLLGDCESAIRFSQAQIRRYYRRFERKANVEKVAAFCQLGDFERLAISKSLYDLAKAEMENLAKISGGKVFAAASVSEARAAFISVAEEIGTKYSLGYYSTNEKRDGTYRKIKIELKGIPAGAQVRAREGYTAPAN
;
A
#
# COMPACT_ATOMS: atom_id res chain seq x y z
N THR A 1 -8.47 -4.54 -4.64
CA THR A 1 -9.22 -5.76 -4.24
C THR A 1 -8.70 -6.95 -5.03
N SER A 2 -7.92 -7.81 -4.38
CA SER A 2 -7.38 -9.05 -4.97
C SER A 2 -8.44 -10.16 -5.06
N GLY A 3 -8.12 -11.26 -5.75
CA GLY A 3 -9.03 -12.41 -5.85
C GLY A 3 -9.36 -13.04 -4.49
N SER A 4 -8.43 -12.96 -3.52
CA SER A 4 -8.62 -13.44 -2.14
C SER A 4 -9.72 -12.72 -1.36
N THR A 5 -10.10 -11.51 -1.78
CA THR A 5 -11.14 -10.70 -1.13
C THR A 5 -12.43 -10.62 -1.94
N ARG A 6 -12.65 -11.54 -2.89
CA ARG A 6 -13.80 -11.49 -3.79
C ARG A 6 -15.14 -11.60 -3.05
N SER A 7 -15.25 -12.48 -2.05
CA SER A 7 -16.44 -12.63 -1.20
C SER A 7 -16.75 -11.38 -0.38
N ASP A 8 -15.73 -10.56 -0.12
CA ASP A 8 -15.81 -9.43 0.80
C ASP A 8 -15.90 -8.08 0.09
N LEU A 9 -15.98 -8.07 -1.26
CA LEU A 9 -15.98 -6.84 -2.05
C LEU A 9 -17.04 -5.83 -1.56
N ALA A 10 -18.25 -6.29 -1.29
CA ALA A 10 -19.33 -5.42 -0.81
C ALA A 10 -19.06 -4.85 0.60
N LEU A 11 -18.32 -5.59 1.45
CA LEU A 11 -17.91 -5.10 2.76
C LEU A 11 -16.80 -4.07 2.63
N ILE A 12 -15.85 -4.30 1.73
CA ILE A 12 -14.75 -3.35 1.42
C ILE A 12 -15.34 -2.04 0.87
N GLN A 13 -16.28 -2.13 -0.08
CA GLN A 13 -16.94 -0.95 -0.63
C GLN A 13 -17.65 -0.14 0.45
N ARG A 14 -18.45 -0.80 1.32
CA ARG A 14 -19.11 -0.15 2.46
C ARG A 14 -18.13 0.49 3.44
N ALA A 15 -17.01 -0.18 3.73
CA ALA A 15 -15.98 0.37 4.61
C ALA A 15 -15.34 1.63 4.01
N ALA A 16 -15.04 1.62 2.71
CA ALA A 16 -14.52 2.76 1.98
C ALA A 16 -15.54 3.93 1.91
N GLU A 17 -16.82 3.64 1.68
CA GLU A 17 -17.89 4.66 1.71
C GLU A 17 -18.00 5.33 3.09
N ASN A 18 -17.96 4.55 4.17
CA ASN A 18 -17.97 5.09 5.53
C ASN A 18 -16.74 5.97 5.80
N PHE A 19 -15.56 5.57 5.33
CA PHE A 19 -14.36 6.39 5.41
C PHE A 19 -14.55 7.71 4.67
N ILE A 20 -15.04 7.68 3.43
CA ILE A 20 -15.32 8.87 2.63
C ILE A 20 -16.31 9.79 3.34
N ALA A 21 -17.35 9.22 3.97
CA ALA A 21 -18.34 10.00 4.73
C ALA A 21 -17.75 10.68 5.96
N SER A 22 -16.70 10.11 6.58
CA SER A 22 -16.05 10.67 7.77
C SER A 22 -15.02 11.77 7.46
N LEU A 23 -14.68 12.00 6.20
CA LEU A 23 -13.72 13.01 5.79
C LEU A 23 -14.27 14.43 6.01
N ARG A 24 -13.38 15.36 6.29
CA ARG A 24 -13.73 16.76 6.58
C ARG A 24 -14.15 17.52 5.32
N PRO A 25 -14.95 18.60 5.46
CA PRO A 25 -15.14 19.53 4.36
C PRO A 25 -13.79 20.06 3.86
N GLY A 26 -13.59 20.03 2.53
CA GLY A 26 -12.33 20.46 1.89
C GLY A 26 -11.32 19.33 1.63
N ASP A 27 -11.45 18.17 2.28
CA ASP A 27 -10.62 17.02 1.91
C ASP A 27 -10.96 16.53 0.50
N LYS A 28 -9.92 16.25 -0.30
CA LYS A 28 -10.06 15.64 -1.63
C LYS A 28 -9.47 14.24 -1.62
N VAL A 29 -10.17 13.34 -2.29
CA VAL A 29 -9.81 11.91 -2.38
C VAL A 29 -9.75 11.49 -3.84
N SER A 30 -8.81 10.61 -4.15
CA SER A 30 -8.75 9.80 -5.36
C SER A 30 -8.96 8.35 -4.97
N VAL A 31 -9.77 7.63 -5.72
CA VAL A 31 -10.04 6.19 -5.49
C VAL A 31 -9.27 5.39 -6.53
N ILE A 32 -8.47 4.44 -6.05
CA ILE A 32 -7.70 3.51 -6.88
C ILE A 32 -8.09 2.10 -6.50
N ALA A 33 -8.30 1.24 -7.49
CA ALA A 33 -8.57 -0.17 -7.28
C ALA A 33 -7.76 -1.04 -8.25
N TYR A 34 -7.59 -2.30 -7.89
CA TYR A 34 -7.07 -3.29 -8.81
C TYR A 34 -8.19 -3.78 -9.73
N ASN A 35 -7.85 -4.01 -10.97
CA ASN A 35 -8.78 -4.52 -11.98
C ASN A 35 -8.06 -5.56 -12.86
N SER A 36 -8.83 -6.40 -13.53
CA SER A 36 -8.31 -7.33 -14.54
C SER A 36 -8.65 -6.80 -15.93
N GLN A 37 -7.63 -6.69 -16.77
CA GLN A 37 -7.78 -6.28 -18.17
C GLN A 37 -7.24 -7.36 -19.09
N THR A 38 -7.86 -7.54 -20.24
CA THR A 38 -7.35 -8.43 -21.28
C THR A 38 -6.38 -7.66 -22.17
N LYS A 39 -5.12 -8.08 -22.18
CA LYS A 39 -4.06 -7.56 -23.03
C LYS A 39 -3.40 -8.74 -23.76
N ASP A 40 -3.29 -8.65 -25.08
CA ASP A 40 -2.67 -9.69 -25.90
C ASP A 40 -3.20 -11.12 -25.62
N ARG A 41 -4.52 -11.25 -25.46
CA ARG A 41 -5.24 -12.50 -25.10
C ARG A 41 -4.91 -13.05 -23.70
N GLN A 42 -4.21 -12.30 -22.86
CA GLN A 42 -3.94 -12.66 -21.47
C GLN A 42 -4.68 -11.72 -20.53
N THR A 43 -5.20 -12.26 -19.44
CA THR A 43 -5.78 -11.45 -18.37
C THR A 43 -4.67 -11.01 -17.44
N VAL A 44 -4.44 -9.69 -17.38
CA VAL A 44 -3.44 -9.07 -16.51
C VAL A 44 -4.12 -8.23 -15.44
N ALA A 45 -3.55 -8.24 -14.23
CA ALA A 45 -3.97 -7.35 -13.17
C ALA A 45 -3.34 -5.97 -13.39
N VAL A 46 -4.15 -4.93 -13.24
CA VAL A 46 -3.73 -3.54 -13.38
C VAL A 46 -4.23 -2.70 -12.21
N SER A 47 -3.54 -1.62 -11.92
CA SER A 47 -4.02 -0.57 -11.04
C SER A 47 -4.81 0.45 -11.85
N GLU A 48 -6.03 0.77 -11.44
CA GLU A 48 -6.93 1.70 -12.11
C GLU A 48 -7.32 2.84 -11.19
N ILE A 49 -7.15 4.08 -11.68
CA ILE A 49 -7.64 5.27 -11.00
C ILE A 49 -9.12 5.43 -11.36
N LEU A 50 -10.01 5.09 -10.41
CA LEU A 50 -11.45 5.16 -10.60
C LEU A 50 -11.99 6.58 -10.57
N THR A 51 -11.32 7.47 -9.82
CA THR A 51 -11.57 8.93 -9.85
C THR A 51 -10.30 9.69 -9.47
N GLY A 52 -10.12 10.87 -10.04
CA GLY A 52 -9.08 11.81 -9.62
C GLY A 52 -9.39 12.44 -8.27
N LEU A 53 -8.53 13.36 -7.81
CA LEU A 53 -8.72 14.07 -6.55
C LEU A 53 -9.99 14.95 -6.61
N THR A 54 -11.01 14.58 -5.87
CA THR A 54 -12.29 15.31 -5.77
C THR A 54 -12.81 15.35 -4.35
N GLY A 55 -13.52 16.42 -3.99
CA GLY A 55 -14.30 16.53 -2.74
C GLY A 55 -15.76 16.11 -2.92
N ASP A 56 -16.20 15.80 -4.13
CA ASP A 56 -17.56 15.39 -4.44
C ASP A 56 -17.84 13.98 -3.93
N ARG A 57 -18.66 13.88 -2.89
CA ARG A 57 -19.01 12.62 -2.22
C ARG A 57 -19.78 11.67 -3.12
N ALA A 58 -20.60 12.19 -4.02
CA ALA A 58 -21.38 11.36 -4.98
C ALA A 58 -20.43 10.71 -6.01
N GLN A 59 -19.47 11.47 -6.56
CA GLN A 59 -18.45 10.93 -7.45
C GLN A 59 -17.57 9.88 -6.75
N LEU A 60 -17.18 10.13 -5.50
CA LEU A 60 -16.38 9.18 -4.73
C LEU A 60 -17.14 7.89 -4.47
N LYS A 61 -18.41 7.98 -4.07
CA LYS A 61 -19.28 6.80 -3.87
C LYS A 61 -19.40 6.00 -5.16
N ALA A 62 -19.75 6.64 -6.27
CA ALA A 62 -19.84 5.99 -7.57
C ALA A 62 -18.52 5.33 -8.01
N ALA A 63 -17.37 5.91 -7.64
CA ALA A 63 -16.07 5.31 -7.89
C ALA A 63 -15.86 4.04 -7.07
N VAL A 64 -16.19 4.06 -5.77
CA VAL A 64 -16.10 2.88 -4.90
C VAL A 64 -17.01 1.76 -5.39
N GLU A 65 -18.25 2.06 -5.80
CA GLU A 65 -19.19 1.08 -6.35
C GLU A 65 -18.68 0.41 -7.64
N ARG A 66 -17.85 1.12 -8.43
CA ARG A 66 -17.20 0.56 -9.63
C ARG A 66 -15.98 -0.33 -9.35
N ALA A 67 -15.47 -0.33 -8.12
CA ALA A 67 -14.34 -1.18 -7.76
C ALA A 67 -14.71 -2.66 -7.97
N LYS A 68 -13.78 -3.39 -8.61
CA LYS A 68 -13.91 -4.82 -8.91
C LYS A 68 -12.79 -5.60 -8.26
N THR A 69 -12.86 -6.92 -8.32
CA THR A 69 -11.75 -7.80 -7.94
C THR A 69 -10.86 -8.06 -9.13
N SER A 70 -9.56 -8.26 -8.89
CA SER A 70 -8.58 -8.61 -9.92
C SER A 70 -7.94 -9.97 -9.65
N ASN A 71 -7.38 -10.58 -10.71
CA ASN A 71 -6.68 -11.86 -10.63
C ASN A 71 -5.21 -11.72 -10.18
N GLY A 72 -4.83 -10.58 -9.60
CA GLY A 72 -3.51 -10.32 -9.09
C GLY A 72 -3.46 -8.98 -8.36
N THR A 73 -2.33 -8.73 -7.73
CA THR A 73 -2.12 -7.55 -6.88
C THR A 73 -0.91 -6.76 -7.38
N PRO A 74 -1.09 -5.79 -8.30
CA PRO A 74 -0.01 -4.90 -8.74
C PRO A 74 0.27 -3.82 -7.68
N TYR A 75 0.72 -4.25 -6.50
CA TYR A 75 0.82 -3.39 -5.32
C TYR A 75 1.82 -2.25 -5.50
N TYR A 76 3.05 -2.55 -5.92
CA TYR A 76 4.06 -1.49 -6.09
C TYR A 76 3.75 -0.59 -7.26
N ASP A 77 3.26 -1.13 -8.37
CA ASP A 77 2.83 -0.32 -9.52
C ASP A 77 1.72 0.65 -9.12
N SER A 78 0.82 0.25 -8.20
CA SER A 78 -0.22 1.13 -7.67
C SER A 78 0.36 2.26 -6.80
N LEU A 79 1.40 1.98 -6.02
CA LEU A 79 2.09 2.99 -5.22
C LEU A 79 2.79 4.02 -6.11
N LEU A 80 3.41 3.59 -7.21
CA LEU A 80 4.00 4.50 -8.20
C LEU A 80 2.94 5.35 -8.90
N GLN A 81 1.80 4.77 -9.29
CA GLN A 81 0.71 5.54 -9.89
C GLN A 81 0.21 6.68 -9.01
N ILE A 82 0.23 6.51 -7.68
CA ILE A 82 -0.16 7.57 -6.75
C ILE A 82 0.75 8.78 -6.89
N THR A 83 2.05 8.56 -6.98
CA THR A 83 3.03 9.64 -7.12
C THR A 83 3.02 10.26 -8.50
N GLU A 84 2.94 9.45 -9.55
CA GLU A 84 3.07 9.85 -10.94
C GLU A 84 1.80 10.47 -11.53
N LYS A 85 0.62 10.04 -11.07
CA LYS A 85 -0.65 10.47 -11.68
C LYS A 85 -1.55 11.24 -10.72
N VAL A 86 -1.66 10.80 -9.45
CA VAL A 86 -2.57 11.46 -8.49
C VAL A 86 -1.91 12.70 -7.90
N PHE A 87 -0.64 12.61 -7.53
CA PHE A 87 0.11 13.69 -6.90
C PHE A 87 1.23 14.27 -7.78
N ALA A 88 1.22 14.02 -9.08
CA ALA A 88 2.20 14.54 -10.03
C ALA A 88 2.25 16.07 -10.04
N ALA A 89 1.10 16.72 -10.04
CA ALA A 89 1.02 18.16 -9.99
C ALA A 89 1.36 18.72 -8.61
N LYS A 90 2.04 19.86 -8.56
CA LYS A 90 2.13 20.63 -7.31
C LYS A 90 0.72 20.97 -6.86
N PRO A 91 0.40 20.85 -5.56
CA PRO A 91 -0.90 21.29 -5.08
C PRO A 91 -1.10 22.75 -5.41
N ALA A 92 -2.31 23.12 -5.86
CA ALA A 92 -2.68 24.51 -5.99
C ALA A 92 -2.49 25.22 -4.63
N GLU A 93 -2.20 26.52 -4.64
CA GLU A 93 -1.88 27.26 -3.39
C GLU A 93 -2.99 27.16 -2.34
N GLU A 94 -4.22 27.01 -2.77
CA GLU A 94 -5.40 26.76 -1.92
C GLU A 94 -5.37 25.36 -1.26
N PHE A 95 -4.59 24.39 -1.80
CA PHE A 95 -4.42 23.05 -1.27
C PHE A 95 -3.07 22.85 -0.59
N ARG A 96 -2.84 23.57 0.48
CA ARG A 96 -1.68 23.33 1.38
C ARG A 96 -1.87 22.10 2.28
N GLY A 97 -2.81 21.21 1.90
CA GLY A 97 -3.14 20.00 2.62
C GLY A 97 -2.01 18.97 2.58
N ARG A 98 -2.08 18.05 3.54
CA ARG A 98 -1.17 16.91 3.60
C ARG A 98 -1.58 15.87 2.56
N ARG A 99 -0.59 15.24 1.94
CA ARG A 99 -0.79 14.09 1.07
C ARG A 99 -0.78 12.83 1.92
N ALA A 100 -1.81 12.03 1.81
CA ALA A 100 -1.92 10.75 2.51
C ALA A 100 -2.36 9.66 1.55
N LEU A 101 -1.79 8.47 1.74
CA LEU A 101 -2.25 7.21 1.16
C LEU A 101 -2.95 6.42 2.26
N VAL A 102 -4.14 5.91 1.98
CA VAL A 102 -4.83 4.91 2.80
C VAL A 102 -5.06 3.69 1.94
N ALA A 103 -4.41 2.57 2.27
CA ALA A 103 -4.53 1.34 1.52
C ALA A 103 -5.08 0.21 2.39
N LEU A 104 -6.10 -0.47 1.88
CA LEU A 104 -6.62 -1.72 2.42
C LEU A 104 -6.01 -2.87 1.62
N THR A 105 -5.14 -3.66 2.22
CA THR A 105 -4.35 -4.68 1.53
C THR A 105 -3.69 -5.65 2.50
N ASP A 106 -3.32 -6.84 2.03
CA ASP A 106 -2.38 -7.75 2.69
C ASP A 106 -0.91 -7.39 2.35
N GLY A 107 -0.72 -6.50 1.37
CA GLY A 107 0.59 -6.03 0.92
C GLY A 107 1.37 -7.03 0.06
N VAL A 108 0.82 -8.22 -0.20
CA VAL A 108 1.50 -9.26 -0.98
C VAL A 108 1.39 -8.95 -2.47
N ASP A 109 2.46 -8.37 -3.00
CA ASP A 109 2.56 -8.11 -4.44
C ASP A 109 2.65 -9.40 -5.25
N SER A 110 1.94 -9.45 -6.38
CA SER A 110 1.96 -10.63 -7.24
C SER A 110 2.26 -10.33 -8.71
N THR A 111 2.10 -9.09 -9.16
CA THR A 111 2.15 -8.79 -10.59
C THR A 111 2.88 -7.50 -10.95
N SER A 112 3.36 -6.73 -10.00
CA SER A 112 4.07 -5.47 -10.30
C SER A 112 5.33 -5.68 -11.12
N ALA A 113 5.58 -4.75 -12.02
CA ALA A 113 6.87 -4.57 -12.69
C ALA A 113 7.88 -3.84 -11.77
N ALA A 114 7.41 -2.88 -10.99
CA ALA A 114 8.17 -2.13 -10.01
C ALA A 114 8.57 -2.97 -8.80
N ASP A 115 9.57 -2.51 -8.07
CA ASP A 115 9.98 -3.09 -6.79
C ASP A 115 9.68 -2.17 -5.59
N PHE A 116 9.84 -2.72 -4.39
CA PHE A 116 9.61 -1.99 -3.16
C PHE A 116 10.51 -0.77 -2.99
N ALA A 117 11.79 -0.86 -3.38
CA ALA A 117 12.75 0.21 -3.17
C ALA A 117 12.35 1.44 -4.00
N GLU A 118 11.96 1.22 -5.25
CA GLU A 118 11.48 2.26 -6.15
C GLU A 118 10.21 2.92 -5.61
N ALA A 119 9.18 2.14 -5.25
CA ALA A 119 7.94 2.66 -4.70
C ALA A 119 8.18 3.46 -3.41
N ARG A 120 9.04 2.97 -2.53
CA ARG A 120 9.42 3.64 -1.29
C ARG A 120 10.06 5.01 -1.55
N GLU A 121 11.04 5.05 -2.46
CA GLU A 121 11.74 6.28 -2.79
C GLU A 121 10.79 7.33 -3.34
N GLN A 122 9.95 6.97 -4.27
CA GLN A 122 8.96 7.87 -4.89
C GLN A 122 7.96 8.42 -3.85
N LEU A 123 7.43 7.58 -2.97
CA LEU A 123 6.52 8.00 -1.90
C LEU A 123 7.18 8.96 -0.92
N GLN A 124 8.45 8.71 -0.56
CA GLN A 124 9.22 9.60 0.31
C GLN A 124 9.48 10.96 -0.34
N GLN A 125 9.90 10.98 -1.61
CA GLN A 125 10.14 12.21 -2.37
C GLN A 125 8.85 13.03 -2.51
N ALA A 126 7.72 12.37 -2.75
CA ALA A 126 6.42 13.02 -2.83
C ALA A 126 5.86 13.50 -1.48
N GLY A 127 6.48 13.12 -0.36
CA GLY A 127 6.07 13.50 0.99
C GLY A 127 4.71 12.93 1.40
N ILE A 128 4.37 11.75 0.93
CA ILE A 128 3.09 11.08 1.18
C ILE A 128 3.16 10.33 2.50
N VAL A 129 2.19 10.56 3.40
CA VAL A 129 2.04 9.80 4.64
C VAL A 129 1.25 8.54 4.35
N CYS A 130 1.82 7.37 4.69
CA CYS A 130 1.24 6.07 4.34
C CYS A 130 0.53 5.44 5.53
N TYR A 131 -0.75 5.16 5.36
CA TYR A 131 -1.59 4.39 6.28
C TYR A 131 -2.01 3.10 5.62
N PHE A 132 -1.80 1.99 6.30
CA PHE A 132 -2.21 0.69 5.81
C PHE A 132 -3.24 0.08 6.76
N ILE A 133 -4.33 -0.41 6.20
CA ILE A 133 -5.26 -1.31 6.87
C ILE A 133 -4.90 -2.70 6.37
N GLN A 134 -4.15 -3.42 7.18
CA GLN A 134 -3.62 -4.73 6.82
C GLN A 134 -4.65 -5.80 7.12
N ILE A 135 -5.13 -6.48 6.08
CA ILE A 135 -5.98 -7.67 6.21
C ILE A 135 -5.08 -8.89 6.18
N ASP A 136 -5.32 -9.84 7.10
CA ASP A 136 -4.66 -11.13 7.05
C ASP A 136 -5.45 -12.07 6.14
N THR A 137 -4.89 -12.35 4.97
CA THR A 137 -5.45 -13.31 3.98
C THR A 137 -4.62 -14.59 3.90
N ARG A 138 -3.62 -14.74 4.76
CA ARG A 138 -2.61 -15.79 4.66
C ARG A 138 -3.22 -17.17 4.83
N GLU A 139 -4.00 -17.39 5.89
CA GLU A 139 -4.60 -18.70 6.19
C GLU A 139 -5.48 -19.17 5.02
N ALA A 140 -6.38 -18.32 4.55
CA ALA A 140 -7.23 -18.62 3.40
C ALA A 140 -6.45 -18.87 2.11
N PHE A 141 -5.31 -18.20 1.92
CA PHE A 141 -4.42 -18.45 0.78
C PHE A 141 -3.72 -19.81 0.93
N GLU A 142 -3.15 -20.10 2.11
CA GLU A 142 -2.41 -21.34 2.38
C GLU A 142 -3.31 -22.59 2.31
N GLU A 143 -4.56 -22.53 2.74
CA GLU A 143 -5.55 -23.62 2.58
C GLU A 143 -5.74 -24.03 1.11
N ASN A 144 -5.68 -23.08 0.18
CA ASN A 144 -5.85 -23.31 -1.25
C ASN A 144 -4.52 -23.55 -1.98
N LEU A 145 -3.38 -23.43 -1.29
CA LEU A 145 -2.04 -23.59 -1.85
C LEU A 145 -1.56 -25.03 -1.85
N LEU A 146 -2.15 -25.86 -0.96
CA LEU A 146 -1.70 -27.24 -0.67
C LEU A 146 -2.40 -28.27 -1.57
N GLY A 147 -1.83 -29.47 -1.57
CA GLY A 147 -2.38 -30.63 -2.27
C GLY A 147 -2.00 -30.69 -3.75
N ASP A 148 -2.94 -31.17 -4.56
CA ASP A 148 -2.70 -31.36 -5.98
C ASP A 148 -2.37 -30.05 -6.70
N CYS A 149 -1.22 -30.00 -7.34
CA CYS A 149 -0.68 -28.81 -7.97
C CYS A 149 -1.51 -28.30 -9.17
N GLU A 150 -2.37 -29.11 -9.76
CA GLU A 150 -3.19 -28.70 -10.89
C GLU A 150 -4.41 -27.88 -10.42
N SER A 151 -4.93 -28.23 -9.26
CA SER A 151 -6.11 -27.59 -8.65
C SER A 151 -5.75 -26.49 -7.66
N ALA A 152 -4.53 -26.48 -7.10
CA ALA A 152 -4.08 -25.53 -6.11
C ALA A 152 -3.94 -24.10 -6.66
N ILE A 153 -4.12 -23.10 -5.79
CA ILE A 153 -3.72 -21.72 -6.09
C ILE A 153 -2.20 -21.69 -6.29
N ARG A 154 -1.76 -20.96 -7.31
CA ARG A 154 -0.33 -20.88 -7.66
C ARG A 154 0.24 -19.52 -7.32
N PHE A 155 1.49 -19.52 -6.87
CA PHE A 155 2.28 -18.29 -6.90
C PHE A 155 2.45 -17.78 -8.31
N SER A 156 2.42 -16.47 -8.48
CA SER A 156 2.87 -15.88 -9.74
C SER A 156 4.38 -16.08 -9.92
N GLN A 157 4.85 -16.02 -11.15
CA GLN A 157 6.29 -16.05 -11.42
C GLN A 157 7.03 -14.88 -10.76
N ALA A 158 6.37 -13.74 -10.61
CA ALA A 158 6.94 -12.59 -9.93
C ALA A 158 7.16 -12.89 -8.43
N GLN A 159 6.20 -13.52 -7.76
CA GLN A 159 6.33 -13.94 -6.35
C GLN A 159 7.47 -14.93 -6.16
N ILE A 160 7.54 -15.95 -6.99
CA ILE A 160 8.61 -16.96 -6.96
C ILE A 160 9.98 -16.32 -7.18
N ARG A 161 10.13 -15.51 -8.23
CA ARG A 161 11.40 -14.79 -8.48
C ARG A 161 11.79 -13.88 -7.32
N ARG A 162 10.82 -13.18 -6.71
CA ARG A 162 11.06 -12.31 -5.57
C ARG A 162 11.54 -13.07 -4.36
N TYR A 163 10.87 -14.20 -4.02
CA TYR A 163 11.28 -15.07 -2.93
C TYR A 163 12.73 -15.54 -3.08
N TYR A 164 13.06 -16.18 -4.21
CA TYR A 164 14.41 -16.70 -4.41
C TYR A 164 15.46 -15.59 -4.50
N ARG A 165 15.16 -14.49 -5.12
CA ARG A 165 16.08 -13.33 -5.16
C ARG A 165 16.36 -12.77 -3.76
N ARG A 166 15.39 -12.80 -2.87
CA ARG A 166 15.51 -12.24 -1.52
C ARG A 166 16.11 -13.21 -0.50
N PHE A 167 15.73 -14.47 -0.55
CA PHE A 167 16.01 -15.46 0.50
C PHE A 167 17.01 -16.52 0.09
N GLU A 168 17.12 -16.85 -1.19
CA GLU A 168 17.97 -17.92 -1.71
C GLU A 168 18.89 -17.46 -2.84
N ARG A 169 19.88 -16.64 -2.53
CA ARG A 169 20.78 -15.99 -3.50
C ARG A 169 21.50 -16.93 -4.47
N LYS A 170 21.60 -18.22 -4.18
CA LYS A 170 22.28 -19.24 -5.03
C LYS A 170 21.31 -20.06 -5.87
N ALA A 171 20.00 -19.89 -5.71
CA ALA A 171 19.03 -20.65 -6.48
C ALA A 171 18.99 -20.18 -7.93
N ASN A 172 18.91 -21.12 -8.87
CA ASN A 172 18.63 -20.82 -10.26
C ASN A 172 17.13 -20.52 -10.39
N VAL A 173 16.77 -19.25 -10.37
CA VAL A 173 15.39 -18.74 -10.36
C VAL A 173 14.58 -19.24 -11.54
N GLU A 174 15.22 -19.52 -12.69
CA GLU A 174 14.53 -20.00 -13.90
C GLU A 174 14.07 -21.46 -13.77
N LYS A 175 14.85 -22.30 -13.08
CA LYS A 175 14.53 -23.72 -12.88
C LYS A 175 13.43 -23.95 -11.84
N VAL A 176 13.23 -23.01 -10.91
CA VAL A 176 12.30 -23.16 -9.80
C VAL A 176 10.92 -22.53 -10.08
N ALA A 177 10.71 -21.99 -11.27
CA ALA A 177 9.44 -21.36 -11.65
C ALA A 177 8.27 -22.35 -11.87
N ALA A 178 8.50 -23.67 -11.85
CA ALA A 178 7.44 -24.66 -11.98
C ALA A 178 6.82 -24.97 -10.62
N PHE A 179 5.66 -24.41 -10.35
CA PHE A 179 4.92 -24.59 -9.08
C PHE A 179 4.75 -26.07 -8.70
N CYS A 180 4.48 -26.95 -9.66
CA CYS A 180 4.29 -28.38 -9.43
C CYS A 180 5.56 -29.12 -8.99
N GLN A 181 6.73 -28.48 -9.08
CA GLN A 181 7.97 -29.03 -8.54
C GLN A 181 8.19 -28.71 -7.06
N LEU A 182 7.38 -27.80 -6.51
CA LEU A 182 7.43 -27.40 -5.11
C LEU A 182 6.59 -28.35 -4.26
N GLY A 183 7.18 -28.92 -3.22
CA GLY A 183 6.43 -29.67 -2.20
C GLY A 183 5.63 -28.74 -1.28
N ASP A 184 4.65 -29.29 -0.57
CA ASP A 184 3.77 -28.52 0.31
C ASP A 184 4.53 -27.70 1.37
N PHE A 185 5.57 -28.27 1.98
CA PHE A 185 6.41 -27.54 2.93
C PHE A 185 7.12 -26.34 2.31
N GLU A 186 7.60 -26.48 1.08
CA GLU A 186 8.26 -25.40 0.36
C GLU A 186 7.25 -24.31 -0.04
N ARG A 187 6.05 -24.70 -0.49
CA ARG A 187 4.96 -23.77 -0.78
C ARG A 187 4.58 -22.94 0.44
N LEU A 188 4.43 -23.59 1.63
CA LEU A 188 4.15 -22.89 2.88
C LEU A 188 5.30 -21.97 3.32
N ALA A 189 6.55 -22.41 3.16
CA ALA A 189 7.72 -21.58 3.48
C ALA A 189 7.79 -20.34 2.59
N ILE A 190 7.50 -20.47 1.30
CA ILE A 190 7.42 -19.35 0.35
C ILE A 190 6.28 -18.40 0.76
N SER A 191 5.07 -18.94 1.01
CA SER A 191 3.92 -18.15 1.46
C SER A 191 4.28 -17.33 2.69
N LYS A 192 4.71 -17.99 3.76
CA LYS A 192 5.12 -17.35 5.00
C LYS A 192 6.10 -16.21 4.76
N SER A 193 7.13 -16.46 3.97
CA SER A 193 8.18 -15.47 3.71
C SER A 193 7.67 -14.26 2.92
N LEU A 194 6.74 -14.47 1.97
CA LEU A 194 6.13 -13.38 1.19
C LEU A 194 5.21 -12.51 2.07
N TYR A 195 4.40 -13.12 2.95
CA TYR A 195 3.54 -12.37 3.86
C TYR A 195 4.34 -11.62 4.93
N ASP A 196 5.37 -12.26 5.52
CA ASP A 196 6.27 -11.60 6.48
C ASP A 196 7.01 -10.41 5.83
N LEU A 197 7.44 -10.57 4.58
CA LEU A 197 8.08 -9.49 3.82
C LEU A 197 7.11 -8.34 3.55
N ALA A 198 5.90 -8.64 3.08
CA ALA A 198 4.87 -7.65 2.81
C ALA A 198 4.51 -6.83 4.07
N LYS A 199 4.36 -7.51 5.20
CA LYS A 199 4.14 -6.85 6.50
C LYS A 199 5.29 -5.91 6.85
N ALA A 200 6.54 -6.40 6.79
CA ALA A 200 7.71 -5.60 7.11
C ALA A 200 7.86 -4.37 6.18
N GLU A 201 7.51 -4.49 4.91
CA GLU A 201 7.56 -3.40 3.95
C GLU A 201 6.46 -2.36 4.20
N MET A 202 5.22 -2.76 4.53
CA MET A 202 4.16 -1.84 4.94
C MET A 202 4.52 -1.10 6.22
N GLU A 203 5.05 -1.81 7.23
CA GLU A 203 5.52 -1.21 8.49
C GLU A 203 6.65 -0.21 8.25
N ASN A 204 7.57 -0.53 7.33
CA ASN A 204 8.65 0.38 6.94
C ASN A 204 8.10 1.64 6.27
N LEU A 205 7.22 1.53 5.26
CA LEU A 205 6.60 2.69 4.60
C LEU A 205 5.83 3.57 5.58
N ALA A 206 5.03 2.96 6.45
CA ALA A 206 4.29 3.68 7.47
C ALA A 206 5.23 4.44 8.40
N LYS A 207 6.27 3.77 8.92
CA LYS A 207 7.25 4.36 9.84
C LYS A 207 7.98 5.54 9.23
N ILE A 208 8.59 5.37 8.04
CA ILE A 208 9.41 6.42 7.41
C ILE A 208 8.59 7.63 6.96
N SER A 209 7.30 7.43 6.62
CA SER A 209 6.38 8.49 6.21
C SER A 209 5.68 9.19 7.39
N GLY A 210 5.78 8.63 8.60
CA GLY A 210 5.07 9.13 9.79
C GLY A 210 3.61 8.67 9.86
N GLY A 211 3.24 7.64 9.11
CA GLY A 211 1.94 6.99 9.16
C GLY A 211 1.85 5.82 10.13
N LYS A 212 0.95 4.87 9.85
CA LYS A 212 0.70 3.72 10.74
C LYS A 212 0.09 2.54 9.96
N VAL A 213 0.35 1.33 10.45
CA VAL A 213 -0.36 0.12 10.04
C VAL A 213 -1.43 -0.18 11.09
N PHE A 214 -2.64 -0.43 10.63
CA PHE A 214 -3.79 -0.87 11.43
C PHE A 214 -4.09 -2.31 11.03
N ALA A 215 -3.95 -3.24 11.94
CA ALA A 215 -4.31 -4.63 11.69
C ALA A 215 -5.83 -4.78 11.69
N ALA A 216 -6.35 -5.58 10.77
CA ALA A 216 -7.73 -6.03 10.72
C ALA A 216 -7.71 -7.53 10.45
N ALA A 217 -8.19 -8.35 11.40
CA ALA A 217 -8.22 -9.79 11.25
C ALA A 217 -9.21 -10.23 10.15
N SER A 218 -10.17 -9.36 9.82
CA SER A 218 -11.16 -9.60 8.77
C SER A 218 -11.58 -8.29 8.10
N VAL A 219 -12.22 -8.39 6.95
CA VAL A 219 -12.79 -7.23 6.25
C VAL A 219 -13.85 -6.52 7.10
N SER A 220 -14.57 -7.25 7.97
CA SER A 220 -15.55 -6.64 8.88
C SER A 220 -14.91 -5.70 9.90
N GLU A 221 -13.67 -6.00 10.33
CA GLU A 221 -12.88 -5.14 11.22
C GLU A 221 -12.25 -3.94 10.51
N ALA A 222 -12.08 -4.02 9.20
CA ALA A 222 -11.51 -2.94 8.41
C ALA A 222 -12.28 -1.63 8.55
N ARG A 223 -13.61 -1.69 8.83
CA ARG A 223 -14.42 -0.50 9.10
C ARG A 223 -13.91 0.30 10.30
N ALA A 224 -13.60 -0.37 11.40
CA ALA A 224 -13.08 0.30 12.60
C ALA A 224 -11.68 0.88 12.34
N ALA A 225 -10.85 0.16 11.58
CA ALA A 225 -9.55 0.63 11.16
C ALA A 225 -9.64 1.90 10.27
N PHE A 226 -10.58 1.96 9.33
CA PHE A 226 -10.82 3.15 8.51
C PHE A 226 -11.21 4.38 9.35
N ILE A 227 -12.09 4.20 10.35
CA ILE A 227 -12.46 5.28 11.28
C ILE A 227 -11.22 5.77 12.02
N SER A 228 -10.42 4.86 12.58
CA SER A 228 -9.17 5.19 13.27
C SER A 228 -8.17 5.92 12.38
N VAL A 229 -8.07 5.56 11.09
CA VAL A 229 -7.24 6.28 10.11
C VAL A 229 -7.77 7.71 9.90
N ALA A 230 -9.08 7.89 9.73
CA ALA A 230 -9.68 9.21 9.52
C ALA A 230 -9.44 10.13 10.73
N GLU A 231 -9.62 9.62 11.96
CA GLU A 231 -9.34 10.34 13.19
C GLU A 231 -7.85 10.73 13.28
N GLU A 232 -6.96 9.81 12.96
CA GLU A 232 -5.53 10.07 13.00
C GLU A 232 -5.10 11.12 11.97
N ILE A 233 -5.57 11.03 10.75
CA ILE A 233 -5.31 12.06 9.72
C ILE A 233 -5.80 13.42 10.23
N GLY A 234 -6.96 13.43 10.88
CA GLY A 234 -7.58 14.62 11.42
C GLY A 234 -6.84 15.29 12.58
N THR A 235 -6.06 14.54 13.35
CA THR A 235 -5.38 15.04 14.57
C THR A 235 -3.90 15.39 14.37
N LYS A 236 -3.36 15.18 13.17
CA LYS A 236 -1.94 15.48 12.90
C LYS A 236 -1.67 16.98 12.75
N TYR A 237 -0.51 17.39 13.25
CA TYR A 237 0.03 18.74 13.11
C TYR A 237 0.97 18.82 11.89
N SER A 238 0.98 19.99 11.25
CA SER A 238 2.01 20.34 10.26
C SER A 238 2.95 21.37 10.87
N LEU A 239 4.23 21.04 10.93
CA LEU A 239 5.26 21.95 11.43
C LEU A 239 6.10 22.42 10.24
N GLY A 240 6.12 23.74 10.03
CA GLY A 240 7.03 24.38 9.08
C GLY A 240 8.31 24.80 9.80
N TYR A 241 9.46 24.59 9.15
CA TYR A 241 10.75 25.06 9.65
C TYR A 241 11.68 25.42 8.49
N TYR A 242 12.64 26.30 8.76
CA TYR A 242 13.73 26.57 7.86
C TYR A 242 14.92 25.66 8.22
N SER A 243 15.43 24.95 7.23
CA SER A 243 16.61 24.12 7.44
C SER A 243 17.84 25.00 7.65
N THR A 244 18.66 24.72 8.67
CA THR A 244 19.97 25.37 8.85
C THR A 244 20.97 25.02 7.76
N ASN A 245 20.76 23.91 7.05
CA ASN A 245 21.52 23.53 5.87
C ASN A 245 20.72 23.90 4.61
N GLU A 246 21.11 25.00 3.96
CA GLU A 246 20.43 25.56 2.78
C GLU A 246 20.87 24.93 1.45
N LYS A 247 21.82 23.98 1.47
CA LYS A 247 22.32 23.33 0.25
C LYS A 247 21.21 22.59 -0.47
N ARG A 248 21.11 22.79 -1.77
CA ARG A 248 20.19 22.07 -2.69
C ARG A 248 20.98 20.99 -3.42
N ASP A 249 21.31 19.92 -2.70
CA ASP A 249 22.29 18.91 -3.12
C ASP A 249 21.68 17.52 -3.35
N GLY A 250 20.36 17.38 -3.28
CA GLY A 250 19.66 16.10 -3.45
C GLY A 250 19.92 15.10 -2.31
N THR A 251 20.63 15.50 -1.23
CA THR A 251 20.95 14.56 -0.14
C THR A 251 19.77 14.35 0.80
N TYR A 252 19.71 13.14 1.36
CA TYR A 252 18.72 12.80 2.39
C TYR A 252 19.09 13.43 3.74
N ARG A 253 18.11 14.09 4.38
CA ARG A 253 18.26 14.76 5.68
C ARG A 253 17.33 14.16 6.70
N LYS A 254 17.89 13.68 7.81
CA LYS A 254 17.11 13.17 8.93
C LYS A 254 16.44 14.31 9.70
N ILE A 255 15.23 14.08 10.18
CA ILE A 255 14.48 14.96 11.07
C ILE A 255 14.38 14.27 12.43
N LYS A 256 14.70 15.01 13.50
CA LYS A 256 14.46 14.60 14.87
C LYS A 256 13.53 15.60 15.53
N ILE A 257 12.41 15.13 16.08
CA ILE A 257 11.47 15.95 16.84
C ILE A 257 11.57 15.53 18.30
N GLU A 258 11.82 16.49 19.17
CA GLU A 258 11.84 16.30 20.62
C GLU A 258 10.72 17.10 21.28
N LEU A 259 9.97 16.43 22.14
CA LEU A 259 8.93 17.07 22.94
C LEU A 259 9.56 17.54 24.26
N LYS A 260 9.30 18.81 24.64
CA LYS A 260 9.73 19.36 25.93
C LYS A 260 8.50 19.77 26.73
N GLY A 261 8.53 19.54 28.05
CA GLY A 261 7.46 19.96 28.96
C GLY A 261 6.17 19.16 28.84
N ILE A 262 6.21 17.95 28.28
CA ILE A 262 5.04 17.09 28.11
C ILE A 262 5.15 15.91 29.10
N PRO A 263 4.01 15.38 29.62
CA PRO A 263 4.02 14.23 30.51
C PRO A 263 4.73 13.01 29.92
N ALA A 264 5.35 12.20 30.79
CA ALA A 264 5.99 10.97 30.40
C ALA A 264 5.01 10.03 29.67
N GLY A 265 5.44 9.45 28.55
CA GLY A 265 4.62 8.52 27.75
C GLY A 265 4.12 9.09 26.42
N ALA A 266 4.23 10.39 26.17
CA ALA A 266 3.90 10.96 24.87
C ALA A 266 4.88 10.47 23.78
N GLN A 267 4.35 10.00 22.65
CA GLN A 267 5.13 9.53 21.51
C GLN A 267 4.96 10.47 20.31
N VAL A 268 6.08 10.75 19.63
CA VAL A 268 6.08 11.50 18.38
C VAL A 268 6.14 10.53 17.21
N ARG A 269 5.18 10.65 16.29
CA ARG A 269 5.28 10.04 14.96
C ARG A 269 5.38 11.14 13.91
N ALA A 270 6.47 11.11 13.15
CA ALA A 270 6.73 12.03 12.07
C ALA A 270 7.56 11.30 11.00
N ARG A 271 7.63 11.88 9.81
CA ARG A 271 8.57 11.36 8.80
C ARG A 271 9.99 11.38 9.34
N GLU A 272 10.77 10.36 9.01
CA GLU A 272 12.16 10.25 9.49
C GLU A 272 13.12 11.26 8.84
N GLY A 273 12.73 11.83 7.71
CA GLY A 273 13.55 12.79 6.98
C GLY A 273 12.93 13.22 5.66
N TYR A 274 13.73 13.89 4.85
CA TYR A 274 13.36 14.32 3.50
C TYR A 274 14.61 14.40 2.62
N THR A 275 14.42 14.30 1.30
CA THR A 275 15.46 14.58 0.33
C THR A 275 15.46 16.08 0.03
N ALA A 276 16.61 16.74 0.20
CA ALA A 276 16.75 18.14 -0.16
C ALA A 276 16.51 18.33 -1.66
N PRO A 277 15.90 19.45 -2.11
CA PRO A 277 15.80 19.73 -3.53
C PRO A 277 17.20 19.69 -4.17
N ALA A 278 17.32 19.13 -5.37
CA ALA A 278 18.46 19.31 -6.23
C ALA A 278 18.27 20.56 -7.08
N ASN A 279 19.36 21.26 -7.39
CA ASN A 279 19.34 22.40 -8.31
C ASN A 279 19.03 21.91 -9.73
#